data_d2c4ccd4c62c2d1079bcee2c5341a023
#
_entry.id   d2c4ccd4c62c2d1079bcee2c5341a023
#
_cell.length_a   1.000
_cell.length_b   1.000
_cell.length_c   1.000
_cell.angle_alpha   90.00
_cell.angle_beta   90.00
_cell.angle_gamma   90.00
#
_symmetry.space_group_name_H-M   'P 1'
#
loop_
_entity.id
_entity.type
_entity.pdbx_description
1 polymer ?
#
loop_
_entity_poly.entity_id
_entity_poly.type
_entity_poly.pdbx_seq_one_letter_code
_entity_poly.pdbx_strand_id
1 'polypeptide(L)'
;MKTTRRSLCLLLIGGLALAWLTPQALAQQRRLVTIASGWVVGVYYPLAGAMSRIVYKVKDLNLRATVESSGASVANAQLIGTGDADFALLQNDIAYYAYTGTTLGAFKDKPVKNMGGVFTIYPELVQLVATKASGIRTVRDLRGKKVILGPTGSGTEANALQILEAYGLKEGDLGKAERIDAAAASDQLKDGRVDAGFYTVGLGAAAIMDTFITGKVTLVPVAGPEADALKRKYAFYTSVKVPANTYKDQAEATTVAVMAMLVARSDLPEDLVYRFTKAIFDDLKQFHDAHSAAKNLTLETALNGMPIPLHPGAGRFYREKGLLR
;
A
#
# COMPACT_ATOMS: atom_id res chain seq x y z
N MET A 1 82.82 48.07 33.43
CA MET A 1 82.57 47.77 34.84
C MET A 1 81.47 46.75 34.97
N LYS A 2 81.81 45.58 35.58
CA LYS A 2 80.94 44.61 36.29
C LYS A 2 79.72 44.02 35.49
N THR A 3 79.89 42.85 34.90
CA THR A 3 79.62 41.52 35.47
C THR A 3 78.19 41.32 36.02
N THR A 4 77.46 40.40 35.50
CA THR A 4 77.23 39.13 36.22
C THR A 4 76.44 38.10 35.35
N ARG A 5 77.03 36.94 35.32
CA ARG A 5 76.46 35.70 34.84
C ARG A 5 75.22 35.31 35.69
N ARG A 6 74.20 34.79 35.04
CA ARG A 6 73.33 33.75 35.66
C ARG A 6 72.87 32.79 34.59
N SER A 7 73.41 31.59 34.67
CA SER A 7 72.94 30.40 34.01
C SER A 7 71.56 30.04 34.56
N LEU A 8 70.64 29.85 33.68
CA LEU A 8 69.30 29.27 34.04
C LEU A 8 69.10 27.97 33.27
N CYS A 9 69.14 26.89 34.05
CA CYS A 9 68.78 25.53 33.56
C CYS A 9 67.36 25.51 33.01
N LEU A 10 67.24 25.23 31.75
CA LEU A 10 65.98 24.88 31.15
C LEU A 10 65.74 23.40 31.38
N LEU A 11 64.88 23.09 32.33
CA LEU A 11 64.24 21.77 32.48
C LEU A 11 63.23 21.57 31.37
N LEU A 12 63.52 20.70 30.41
CA LEU A 12 62.63 20.17 29.43
C LEU A 12 61.66 19.24 30.16
N ILE A 13 60.47 19.72 30.45
CA ILE A 13 59.31 18.88 30.80
C ILE A 13 58.64 18.47 29.50
N GLY A 14 59.01 17.30 28.97
CA GLY A 14 58.32 16.62 27.88
C GLY A 14 56.96 16.12 28.36
N GLY A 15 55.95 16.94 28.23
CA GLY A 15 54.56 16.51 28.40
C GLY A 15 54.15 15.63 27.24
N LEU A 16 54.18 14.29 27.40
CA LEU A 16 53.47 13.34 26.54
C LEU A 16 51.97 13.60 26.69
N ALA A 17 51.41 14.42 25.83
CA ALA A 17 49.97 14.45 25.60
C ALA A 17 49.61 13.15 24.88
N LEU A 18 49.32 12.08 25.65
CA LEU A 18 48.55 10.93 25.12
C LEU A 18 47.18 11.46 24.73
N ALA A 19 47.05 11.83 23.45
CA ALA A 19 45.74 12.02 22.84
C ALA A 19 44.98 10.69 22.97
N TRP A 20 44.06 10.66 23.90
CA TRP A 20 43.04 9.61 23.97
C TRP A 20 42.21 9.73 22.70
N LEU A 21 42.63 9.00 21.65
CA LEU A 21 41.76 8.66 20.53
C LEU A 21 40.68 7.74 21.10
N THR A 22 39.66 8.34 21.73
CA THR A 22 38.41 7.65 21.90
C THR A 22 37.95 7.33 20.48
N PRO A 23 37.74 6.05 20.12
CA PRO A 23 37.04 5.74 18.89
C PRO A 23 35.66 6.37 19.06
N GLN A 24 35.46 7.54 18.43
CA GLN A 24 34.11 8.00 18.18
C GLN A 24 33.46 6.86 17.38
N ALA A 25 32.67 6.04 18.07
CA ALA A 25 31.78 5.14 17.42
C ALA A 25 30.92 6.04 16.52
N LEU A 26 31.32 6.15 15.25
CA LEU A 26 30.49 6.75 14.21
C LEU A 26 29.19 5.99 14.31
N ALA A 27 28.21 6.59 14.97
CA ALA A 27 26.86 6.04 14.99
C ALA A 27 26.50 5.84 13.54
N GLN A 28 26.56 4.59 13.10
CA GLN A 28 26.33 4.24 11.70
C GLN A 28 24.95 4.77 11.33
N GLN A 29 24.94 5.83 10.53
CA GLN A 29 23.72 6.52 10.16
C GLN A 29 22.78 5.51 9.50
N ARG A 30 21.55 5.38 10.01
CA ARG A 30 20.59 4.43 9.48
C ARG A 30 20.29 4.76 8.02
N ARG A 31 20.27 3.74 7.19
CA ARG A 31 19.81 3.89 5.81
C ARG A 31 18.33 4.29 5.82
N LEU A 32 18.01 5.37 5.13
CA LEU A 32 16.63 5.82 4.96
C LEU A 32 16.03 5.13 3.75
N VAL A 33 14.80 4.69 3.86
CA VAL A 33 13.96 4.21 2.76
C VAL A 33 12.56 4.76 2.91
N THR A 34 11.86 4.92 1.81
CA THR A 34 10.46 5.37 1.77
C THR A 34 9.55 4.20 1.45
N ILE A 35 8.37 4.17 2.11
CA ILE A 35 7.27 3.25 1.80
C ILE A 35 6.09 4.10 1.36
N ALA A 36 5.79 4.14 0.06
CA ALA A 36 4.57 4.75 -0.44
C ALA A 36 3.37 3.88 -0.04
N SER A 37 2.40 4.47 0.62
CA SER A 37 1.26 3.75 1.18
C SER A 37 -0.05 4.10 0.47
N GLY A 38 -0.90 4.87 1.07
CA GLY A 38 -2.19 5.28 0.55
C GLY A 38 -2.85 6.24 1.53
N TRP A 39 -4.16 6.27 1.52
CA TRP A 39 -4.91 7.16 2.40
C TRP A 39 -4.74 6.76 3.86
N VAL A 40 -4.63 7.75 4.74
CA VAL A 40 -4.46 7.52 6.19
C VAL A 40 -5.62 6.70 6.78
N VAL A 41 -6.84 6.90 6.28
CA VAL A 41 -8.07 6.19 6.68
C VAL A 41 -8.28 4.84 5.94
N GLY A 42 -7.30 4.44 5.10
CA GLY A 42 -7.29 3.14 4.41
C GLY A 42 -6.53 2.07 5.21
N VAL A 43 -6.19 0.96 4.55
CA VAL A 43 -5.47 -0.16 5.15
C VAL A 43 -3.96 -0.09 4.90
N TYR A 44 -3.49 0.45 3.78
CA TYR A 44 -2.07 0.54 3.44
C TYR A 44 -1.26 1.32 4.48
N TYR A 45 -1.77 2.46 4.93
CA TYR A 45 -1.04 3.35 5.83
C TYR A 45 -0.70 2.71 7.18
N PRO A 46 -1.64 2.11 7.93
CA PRO A 46 -1.32 1.41 9.18
C PRO A 46 -0.38 0.21 8.96
N LEU A 47 -0.47 -0.52 7.84
CA LEU A 47 0.43 -1.63 7.52
C LEU A 47 1.85 -1.14 7.21
N ALA A 48 2.01 -0.09 6.41
CA ALA A 48 3.30 0.54 6.18
C ALA A 48 3.93 1.04 7.49
N GLY A 49 3.10 1.59 8.39
CA GLY A 49 3.52 1.97 9.73
C GLY A 49 4.01 0.79 10.58
N ALA A 50 3.36 -0.37 10.47
CA ALA A 50 3.83 -1.59 11.12
C ALA A 50 5.16 -2.06 10.54
N MET A 51 5.29 -2.11 9.21
CA MET A 51 6.55 -2.46 8.53
C MET A 51 7.69 -1.55 9.01
N SER A 52 7.46 -0.23 9.01
CA SER A 52 8.45 0.75 9.50
C SER A 52 8.90 0.45 10.94
N ARG A 53 7.96 0.18 11.84
CA ARG A 53 8.28 -0.15 13.24
C ARG A 53 9.02 -1.47 13.38
N ILE A 54 8.66 -2.49 12.62
CA ILE A 54 9.29 -3.81 12.65
C ILE A 54 10.73 -3.70 12.18
N VAL A 55 10.98 -3.13 11.00
CA VAL A 55 12.34 -3.02 10.46
C VAL A 55 13.23 -2.11 11.28
N TYR A 56 12.67 -1.10 11.96
CA TYR A 56 13.42 -0.22 12.86
C TYR A 56 14.00 -0.95 14.07
N LYS A 57 13.30 -1.98 14.58
CA LYS A 57 13.75 -2.79 15.73
C LYS A 57 14.93 -3.71 15.39
N VAL A 58 15.08 -4.09 14.11
CA VAL A 58 16.17 -4.97 13.68
C VAL A 58 17.47 -4.17 13.58
N LYS A 59 18.26 -4.19 14.67
CA LYS A 59 19.49 -3.37 14.80
C LYS A 59 20.46 -3.57 13.64
N ASP A 60 20.70 -4.82 13.27
CA ASP A 60 21.66 -5.17 12.21
C ASP A 60 21.20 -4.77 10.81
N LEU A 61 19.90 -4.53 10.61
CA LEU A 61 19.38 -4.01 9.36
C LEU A 61 19.74 -2.53 9.18
N ASN A 62 19.96 -1.83 10.28
CA ASN A 62 20.31 -0.41 10.33
C ASN A 62 19.44 0.46 9.40
N LEU A 63 18.13 0.19 9.38
CA LEU A 63 17.16 0.77 8.48
C LEU A 63 16.17 1.68 9.24
N ARG A 64 15.79 2.79 8.60
CA ARG A 64 14.66 3.61 9.00
C ARG A 64 13.74 3.78 7.79
N ALA A 65 12.54 3.26 7.87
CA ALA A 65 11.53 3.43 6.83
C ALA A 65 10.60 4.60 7.17
N THR A 66 10.46 5.55 6.25
CA THR A 66 9.47 6.63 6.32
C THR A 66 8.23 6.18 5.57
N VAL A 67 7.06 6.42 6.16
CA VAL A 67 5.78 6.09 5.53
C VAL A 67 5.19 7.36 4.94
N GLU A 68 4.89 7.31 3.65
CA GLU A 68 4.31 8.43 2.92
C GLU A 68 2.88 8.08 2.48
N SER A 69 1.95 8.97 2.77
CA SER A 69 0.61 8.87 2.22
C SER A 69 0.62 9.30 0.75
N SER A 70 -0.22 8.69 -0.07
CA SER A 70 -0.22 8.92 -1.53
C SER A 70 -1.62 8.81 -2.12
N GLY A 71 -1.71 8.96 -3.45
CA GLY A 71 -2.91 8.66 -4.24
C GLY A 71 -3.24 7.16 -4.37
N ALA A 72 -2.50 6.28 -3.69
CA ALA A 72 -2.56 4.82 -3.73
C ALA A 72 -2.01 4.21 -5.05
N SER A 73 -2.57 3.11 -5.54
CA SER A 73 -1.90 2.12 -6.36
C SER A 73 -1.24 2.63 -7.65
N VAL A 74 -1.91 3.44 -8.45
CA VAL A 74 -1.33 3.98 -9.71
C VAL A 74 -0.23 4.99 -9.41
N ALA A 75 -0.49 5.90 -8.46
CA ALA A 75 0.50 6.86 -8.00
C ALA A 75 1.73 6.14 -7.41
N ASN A 76 1.52 5.09 -6.62
CA ASN A 76 2.60 4.31 -6.01
C ASN A 76 3.47 3.59 -7.05
N ALA A 77 2.86 3.02 -8.09
CA ALA A 77 3.61 2.42 -9.18
C ALA A 77 4.46 3.48 -9.93
N GLN A 78 3.95 4.71 -10.08
CA GLN A 78 4.69 5.82 -10.66
C GLN A 78 5.86 6.25 -9.76
N LEU A 79 5.67 6.35 -8.43
CA LEU A 79 6.73 6.68 -7.48
C LEU A 79 7.87 5.64 -7.48
N ILE A 80 7.54 4.36 -7.63
CA ILE A 80 8.55 3.31 -7.87
C ILE A 80 9.26 3.56 -9.19
N GLY A 81 8.50 3.89 -10.26
CA GLY A 81 9.02 4.13 -11.59
C GLY A 81 10.02 5.28 -11.67
N THR A 82 9.76 6.37 -10.97
CA THR A 82 10.62 7.56 -10.90
C THR A 82 11.76 7.43 -9.89
N GLY A 83 11.68 6.45 -8.98
CA GLY A 83 12.66 6.27 -7.90
C GLY A 83 12.37 7.11 -6.66
N ASP A 84 11.21 7.76 -6.58
CA ASP A 84 10.79 8.58 -5.44
C ASP A 84 10.32 7.73 -4.24
N ALA A 85 10.04 6.44 -4.45
CA ALA A 85 9.78 5.48 -3.38
C ALA A 85 10.66 4.23 -3.53
N ASP A 86 11.12 3.69 -2.39
CA ASP A 86 11.89 2.45 -2.35
C ASP A 86 10.99 1.21 -2.29
N PHE A 87 9.91 1.31 -1.52
CA PHE A 87 8.85 0.30 -1.40
C PHE A 87 7.50 0.96 -1.64
N ALA A 88 6.54 0.18 -2.10
CA ALA A 88 5.18 0.68 -2.26
C ALA A 88 4.14 -0.41 -2.04
N LEU A 89 3.00 -0.01 -1.45
CA LEU A 89 1.81 -0.83 -1.37
C LEU A 89 0.89 -0.51 -2.54
N LEU A 90 0.47 -1.51 -3.29
CA LEU A 90 -0.44 -1.34 -4.42
C LEU A 90 -1.20 -2.63 -4.71
N GLN A 91 -2.20 -2.52 -5.58
CA GLN A 91 -2.98 -3.65 -6.05
C GLN A 91 -2.18 -4.47 -7.06
N ASN A 92 -2.40 -5.78 -7.08
CA ASN A 92 -1.70 -6.69 -7.98
C ASN A 92 -2.06 -6.48 -9.47
N ASP A 93 -3.29 -6.11 -9.77
CA ASP A 93 -3.71 -5.73 -11.13
C ASP A 93 -2.96 -4.47 -11.60
N ILE A 94 -2.85 -3.45 -10.74
CA ILE A 94 -2.10 -2.22 -11.04
C ILE A 94 -0.61 -2.51 -11.18
N ALA A 95 -0.03 -3.37 -10.33
CA ALA A 95 1.36 -3.80 -10.47
C ALA A 95 1.61 -4.45 -11.83
N TYR A 96 0.71 -5.30 -12.29
CA TYR A 96 0.80 -5.94 -13.61
C TYR A 96 0.69 -4.92 -14.74
N TYR A 97 -0.32 -4.03 -14.71
CA TYR A 97 -0.50 -3.03 -15.75
C TYR A 97 0.68 -2.07 -15.83
N ALA A 98 1.22 -1.65 -14.69
CA ALA A 98 2.42 -0.83 -14.64
C ALA A 98 3.63 -1.58 -15.19
N TYR A 99 3.88 -2.80 -14.72
CA TYR A 99 5.04 -3.59 -15.14
C TYR A 99 5.01 -3.94 -16.63
N THR A 100 3.82 -4.21 -17.19
CA THR A 100 3.67 -4.59 -18.61
C THR A 100 3.49 -3.39 -19.54
N GLY A 101 3.14 -2.22 -19.02
CA GLY A 101 2.83 -1.02 -19.83
C GLY A 101 1.51 -1.16 -20.57
N THR A 102 0.49 -1.77 -19.94
CA THR A 102 -0.79 -2.09 -20.56
C THR A 102 -1.99 -1.52 -19.82
N THR A 103 -3.17 -1.66 -20.42
CA THR A 103 -4.51 -1.44 -19.85
C THR A 103 -4.79 0.00 -19.43
N LEU A 104 -4.03 0.57 -18.52
CA LEU A 104 -4.27 1.93 -17.99
C LEU A 104 -3.48 2.97 -18.80
N GLY A 105 -4.14 4.08 -19.13
CA GLY A 105 -3.52 5.17 -19.88
C GLY A 105 -2.25 5.73 -19.22
N ALA A 106 -2.18 5.67 -17.90
CA ALA A 106 -0.99 6.08 -17.13
C ALA A 106 0.27 5.26 -17.46
N PHE A 107 0.11 3.99 -17.87
CA PHE A 107 1.22 3.06 -18.13
C PHE A 107 1.33 2.61 -19.58
N LYS A 108 0.31 2.93 -20.42
CA LYS A 108 0.27 2.49 -21.80
C LYS A 108 1.56 2.90 -22.53
N ASP A 109 2.25 1.91 -23.06
CA ASP A 109 3.55 2.06 -23.75
C ASP A 109 4.68 2.67 -22.89
N LYS A 110 4.48 2.70 -21.56
CA LYS A 110 5.42 3.23 -20.55
C LYS A 110 5.56 2.24 -19.40
N PRO A 111 6.13 1.05 -19.60
CA PRO A 111 6.23 0.03 -18.55
C PRO A 111 7.18 0.46 -17.44
N VAL A 112 6.78 0.18 -16.19
CA VAL A 112 7.57 0.38 -14.98
C VAL A 112 8.32 -0.93 -14.68
N LYS A 113 9.50 -1.12 -15.31
CA LYS A 113 10.29 -2.36 -15.20
C LYS A 113 11.19 -2.41 -13.96
N ASN A 114 11.44 -1.29 -13.32
CA ASN A 114 12.24 -1.19 -12.08
C ASN A 114 11.44 -1.52 -10.82
N MET A 115 10.48 -2.45 -10.91
CA MET A 115 9.62 -2.92 -9.83
C MET A 115 9.75 -4.43 -9.68
N GLY A 116 9.96 -4.90 -8.43
CA GLY A 116 9.95 -6.32 -8.07
C GLY A 116 8.93 -6.60 -6.97
N GLY A 117 8.20 -7.71 -7.07
CA GLY A 117 7.25 -8.14 -6.05
C GLY A 117 7.98 -8.57 -4.76
N VAL A 118 7.37 -8.29 -3.60
CA VAL A 118 7.90 -8.75 -2.31
C VAL A 118 6.96 -9.78 -1.69
N PHE A 119 5.71 -9.42 -1.44
CA PHE A 119 4.64 -10.34 -1.01
C PHE A 119 3.27 -9.75 -1.31
N THR A 120 2.27 -10.61 -1.45
CA THR A 120 0.85 -10.24 -1.42
C THR A 120 0.34 -10.31 0.03
N ILE A 121 -0.70 -9.54 0.36
CA ILE A 121 -1.07 -9.35 1.75
C ILE A 121 -2.50 -9.81 2.03
N TYR A 122 -3.50 -9.20 1.39
CA TYR A 122 -4.91 -9.46 1.64
C TYR A 122 -5.77 -9.13 0.42
N PRO A 123 -6.98 -9.71 0.32
CA PRO A 123 -7.95 -9.31 -0.71
C PRO A 123 -8.43 -7.88 -0.48
N GLU A 124 -8.36 -7.04 -1.51
CA GLU A 124 -8.96 -5.72 -1.55
C GLU A 124 -10.30 -5.79 -2.27
N LEU A 125 -11.35 -5.71 -1.48
CA LEU A 125 -12.70 -5.86 -1.99
C LEU A 125 -13.15 -4.54 -2.63
N VAL A 126 -13.77 -4.64 -3.81
CA VAL A 126 -14.47 -3.51 -4.39
C VAL A 126 -15.80 -3.35 -3.65
N GLN A 127 -15.93 -2.30 -2.88
CA GLN A 127 -17.09 -2.02 -2.07
C GLN A 127 -17.82 -0.81 -2.64
N LEU A 128 -18.93 -1.06 -3.34
CA LEU A 128 -19.82 -0.02 -3.82
C LEU A 128 -20.81 0.30 -2.70
N VAL A 129 -20.62 1.48 -2.10
CA VAL A 129 -21.47 1.99 -1.02
C VAL A 129 -22.46 2.98 -1.62
N ALA A 130 -23.76 2.77 -1.39
CA ALA A 130 -24.79 3.68 -1.85
C ALA A 130 -25.63 4.21 -0.69
N THR A 131 -26.13 5.44 -0.80
CA THR A 131 -27.13 5.95 0.14
C THR A 131 -28.45 5.20 -0.04
N LYS A 132 -29.12 4.83 1.03
CA LYS A 132 -30.45 4.17 0.96
C LYS A 132 -31.47 5.03 0.23
N ALA A 133 -31.36 6.35 0.35
CA ALA A 133 -32.24 7.32 -0.31
C ALA A 133 -32.08 7.34 -1.85
N SER A 134 -30.92 6.96 -2.39
CA SER A 134 -30.66 6.93 -3.82
C SER A 134 -31.46 5.84 -4.56
N GLY A 135 -31.90 4.81 -3.83
CA GLY A 135 -32.60 3.65 -4.40
C GLY A 135 -31.72 2.70 -5.22
N ILE A 136 -30.39 2.89 -5.25
CA ILE A 136 -29.43 2.06 -5.98
C ILE A 136 -29.39 0.67 -5.34
N ARG A 137 -29.60 -0.39 -6.14
CA ARG A 137 -29.55 -1.79 -5.76
C ARG A 137 -28.57 -2.62 -6.58
N THR A 138 -28.23 -2.16 -7.78
CA THR A 138 -27.31 -2.78 -8.72
C THR A 138 -26.35 -1.75 -9.30
N VAL A 139 -25.23 -2.18 -9.88
CA VAL A 139 -24.29 -1.28 -10.57
C VAL A 139 -24.98 -0.54 -11.73
N ARG A 140 -25.97 -1.14 -12.39
CA ARG A 140 -26.71 -0.51 -13.51
C ARG A 140 -27.52 0.71 -13.08
N ASP A 141 -27.94 0.76 -11.81
CA ASP A 141 -28.71 1.89 -11.25
C ASP A 141 -27.85 3.15 -11.03
N LEU A 142 -26.53 3.06 -11.26
CA LEU A 142 -25.63 4.21 -11.23
C LEU A 142 -25.85 5.20 -12.39
N ARG A 143 -26.58 4.79 -13.43
CA ARG A 143 -26.92 5.70 -14.56
C ARG A 143 -27.65 6.93 -14.04
N GLY A 144 -27.14 8.11 -14.41
CA GLY A 144 -27.69 9.42 -13.98
C GLY A 144 -27.44 9.80 -12.51
N LYS A 145 -26.69 8.97 -11.75
CA LYS A 145 -26.40 9.20 -10.33
C LYS A 145 -25.09 9.97 -10.13
N LYS A 146 -24.97 10.61 -8.96
CA LYS A 146 -23.70 11.23 -8.51
C LYS A 146 -22.86 10.16 -7.84
N VAL A 147 -21.72 9.82 -8.45
CA VAL A 147 -20.91 8.67 -8.03
C VAL A 147 -19.44 9.09 -7.79
N ILE A 148 -18.91 8.70 -6.65
CA ILE A 148 -17.47 8.83 -6.37
C ILE A 148 -16.76 7.60 -6.91
N LEU A 149 -15.80 7.81 -7.83
CA LEU A 149 -15.00 6.76 -8.45
C LEU A 149 -13.72 6.41 -7.68
N GLY A 150 -13.40 7.17 -6.64
CA GLY A 150 -12.11 7.16 -5.96
C GLY A 150 -11.20 8.28 -6.43
N PRO A 151 -10.09 8.58 -5.72
CA PRO A 151 -9.15 9.62 -6.11
C PRO A 151 -8.51 9.35 -7.47
N THR A 152 -8.17 10.41 -8.18
CA THR A 152 -7.38 10.30 -9.42
C THR A 152 -6.07 9.56 -9.16
N GLY A 153 -5.77 8.56 -9.99
CA GLY A 153 -4.55 7.76 -9.84
C GLY A 153 -4.62 6.71 -8.73
N SER A 154 -5.82 6.41 -8.23
CA SER A 154 -6.03 5.28 -7.30
C SER A 154 -6.37 3.99 -8.05
N GLY A 155 -6.11 2.85 -7.39
CA GLY A 155 -6.62 1.57 -7.87
C GLY A 155 -8.15 1.50 -7.79
N THR A 156 -8.77 2.20 -6.84
CA THR A 156 -10.22 2.32 -6.74
C THR A 156 -10.82 2.93 -8.01
N GLU A 157 -10.26 4.02 -8.52
CA GLU A 157 -10.71 4.63 -9.79
C GLU A 157 -10.59 3.64 -10.95
N ALA A 158 -9.46 2.95 -11.06
CA ALA A 158 -9.24 1.96 -12.12
C ALA A 158 -10.28 0.83 -12.06
N ASN A 159 -10.53 0.28 -10.88
CA ASN A 159 -11.51 -0.78 -10.70
C ASN A 159 -12.96 -0.29 -10.92
N ALA A 160 -13.30 0.92 -10.45
CA ALA A 160 -14.60 1.51 -10.67
C ALA A 160 -14.93 1.63 -12.17
N LEU A 161 -13.97 2.14 -12.97
CA LEU A 161 -14.13 2.28 -14.42
C LEU A 161 -14.27 0.91 -15.12
N GLN A 162 -13.50 -0.09 -14.71
CA GLN A 162 -13.61 -1.45 -15.24
C GLN A 162 -14.95 -2.11 -14.89
N ILE A 163 -15.47 -1.86 -13.70
CA ILE A 163 -16.79 -2.36 -13.28
C ILE A 163 -17.89 -1.65 -14.07
N LEU A 164 -17.85 -0.34 -14.20
CA LEU A 164 -18.80 0.39 -15.02
C LEU A 164 -18.84 -0.19 -16.44
N GLU A 165 -17.67 -0.38 -17.06
CA GLU A 165 -17.57 -1.00 -18.39
C GLU A 165 -18.21 -2.39 -18.45
N ALA A 166 -17.93 -3.26 -17.47
CA ALA A 166 -18.47 -4.61 -17.41
C ALA A 166 -20.00 -4.62 -17.32
N TYR A 167 -20.59 -3.63 -16.66
CA TYR A 167 -22.05 -3.47 -16.55
C TYR A 167 -22.66 -2.62 -17.66
N GLY A 168 -21.90 -2.30 -18.72
CA GLY A 168 -22.36 -1.55 -19.88
C GLY A 168 -22.60 -0.07 -19.61
N LEU A 169 -21.86 0.50 -18.66
CA LEU A 169 -21.86 1.92 -18.32
C LEU A 169 -20.52 2.57 -18.70
N LYS A 170 -20.58 3.84 -19.02
CA LYS A 170 -19.43 4.73 -19.19
C LYS A 170 -19.49 5.81 -18.13
N GLU A 171 -18.37 6.47 -17.85
CA GLU A 171 -18.34 7.60 -16.94
C GLU A 171 -19.38 8.69 -17.33
N GLY A 172 -19.52 8.98 -18.62
CA GLY A 172 -20.51 9.93 -19.15
C GLY A 172 -21.97 9.52 -18.96
N ASP A 173 -22.26 8.28 -18.57
CA ASP A 173 -23.61 7.82 -18.22
C ASP A 173 -24.01 8.21 -16.79
N LEU A 174 -23.04 8.62 -15.96
CA LEU A 174 -23.28 9.09 -14.60
C LEU A 174 -23.82 10.53 -14.62
N GLY A 175 -24.64 10.90 -13.65
CA GLY A 175 -25.07 12.28 -13.47
C GLY A 175 -23.92 13.20 -13.07
N LYS A 176 -23.00 12.69 -12.26
CA LYS A 176 -21.70 13.31 -11.91
C LYS A 176 -20.72 12.25 -11.47
N ALA A 177 -19.51 12.26 -12.01
CA ALA A 177 -18.39 11.48 -11.53
C ALA A 177 -17.47 12.35 -10.67
N GLU A 178 -17.17 11.91 -9.44
CA GLU A 178 -16.29 12.63 -8.52
C GLU A 178 -15.04 11.81 -8.19
N ARG A 179 -13.91 12.51 -8.04
CA ARG A 179 -12.60 11.94 -7.72
C ARG A 179 -12.05 12.60 -6.47
N ILE A 180 -12.45 12.06 -5.34
CA ILE A 180 -12.08 12.58 -4.02
C ILE A 180 -11.53 11.44 -3.15
N ASP A 181 -10.81 11.80 -2.10
CA ASP A 181 -10.26 10.84 -1.15
C ASP A 181 -11.35 10.13 -0.31
N ALA A 182 -10.95 9.04 0.34
CA ALA A 182 -11.89 8.18 1.06
C ALA A 182 -12.53 8.87 2.27
N ALA A 183 -11.87 9.82 2.92
CA ALA A 183 -12.45 10.54 4.06
C ALA A 183 -13.53 11.51 3.57
N ALA A 184 -13.23 12.32 2.55
CA ALA A 184 -14.20 13.20 1.92
C ALA A 184 -15.37 12.43 1.31
N ALA A 185 -15.12 11.23 0.73
CA ALA A 185 -16.16 10.35 0.22
C ALA A 185 -17.10 9.86 1.33
N SER A 186 -16.56 9.48 2.49
CA SER A 186 -17.35 9.11 3.67
C SER A 186 -18.28 10.25 4.09
N ASP A 187 -17.74 11.47 4.20
CA ASP A 187 -18.53 12.64 4.59
C ASP A 187 -19.64 12.95 3.60
N GLN A 188 -19.36 12.92 2.30
CA GLN A 188 -20.37 13.18 1.28
C GLN A 188 -21.49 12.14 1.26
N LEU A 189 -21.16 10.87 1.47
CA LEU A 189 -22.16 9.80 1.57
C LEU A 189 -23.03 9.94 2.83
N LYS A 190 -22.44 10.24 3.97
CA LYS A 190 -23.16 10.47 5.24
C LYS A 190 -24.14 11.64 5.12
N ASP A 191 -23.72 12.68 4.41
CA ASP A 191 -24.51 13.90 4.19
C ASP A 191 -25.55 13.76 3.05
N GLY A 192 -25.47 12.70 2.26
CA GLY A 192 -26.34 12.49 1.08
C GLY A 192 -26.06 13.47 -0.08
N ARG A 193 -24.85 14.04 -0.15
CA ARG A 193 -24.44 14.92 -1.24
C ARG A 193 -24.14 14.17 -2.55
N VAL A 194 -23.81 12.88 -2.41
CA VAL A 194 -23.63 11.92 -3.51
C VAL A 194 -24.51 10.70 -3.29
N ASP A 195 -24.79 9.97 -4.37
CA ASP A 195 -25.67 8.81 -4.34
C ASP A 195 -24.92 7.53 -4.00
N ALA A 196 -23.67 7.38 -4.50
CA ALA A 196 -22.84 6.21 -4.27
C ALA A 196 -21.36 6.54 -4.35
N GLY A 197 -20.51 5.63 -3.85
CA GLY A 197 -19.05 5.72 -3.96
C GLY A 197 -18.40 4.35 -3.98
N PHE A 198 -17.35 4.22 -4.80
CA PHE A 198 -16.50 3.03 -4.85
C PHE A 198 -15.35 3.14 -3.86
N TYR A 199 -15.03 2.01 -3.24
CA TYR A 199 -13.84 1.80 -2.41
C TYR A 199 -13.24 0.44 -2.78
N THR A 200 -12.00 0.39 -3.22
CA THR A 200 -11.25 -0.87 -3.31
C THR A 200 -10.26 -0.90 -2.17
N VAL A 201 -10.59 -1.65 -1.14
CA VAL A 201 -9.85 -1.65 0.12
C VAL A 201 -10.19 -2.91 0.94
N GLY A 202 -9.31 -3.27 1.88
CA GLY A 202 -9.56 -4.37 2.83
C GLY A 202 -10.78 -4.13 3.71
N LEU A 203 -11.42 -5.19 4.14
CA LEU A 203 -12.53 -5.13 5.10
C LEU A 203 -12.10 -4.45 6.40
N GLY A 204 -12.99 -3.65 6.98
CA GLY A 204 -12.73 -2.93 8.22
C GLY A 204 -11.94 -1.63 8.04
N ALA A 205 -11.75 -1.14 6.81
CA ALA A 205 -11.16 0.17 6.57
C ALA A 205 -11.94 1.29 7.28
N ALA A 206 -11.23 2.19 7.96
CA ALA A 206 -11.82 3.22 8.80
C ALA A 206 -12.83 4.10 8.05
N ALA A 207 -12.54 4.47 6.80
CA ALA A 207 -13.44 5.28 5.99
C ALA A 207 -14.82 4.62 5.77
N ILE A 208 -14.86 3.30 5.52
CA ILE A 208 -16.13 2.59 5.33
C ILE A 208 -16.84 2.39 6.66
N MET A 209 -16.10 2.02 7.71
CA MET A 209 -16.66 1.92 9.06
C MET A 209 -17.37 3.21 9.45
N ASP A 210 -16.74 4.36 9.24
CA ASP A 210 -17.30 5.68 9.50
C ASP A 210 -18.54 5.99 8.65
N THR A 211 -18.51 5.63 7.35
CA THR A 211 -19.66 5.85 6.45
C THR A 211 -20.91 5.11 6.94
N PHE A 212 -20.76 3.90 7.49
CA PHE A 212 -21.86 3.08 7.96
C PHE A 212 -22.42 3.50 9.34
N ILE A 213 -21.71 4.35 10.11
CA ILE A 213 -22.17 4.77 11.46
C ILE A 213 -23.57 5.36 11.42
N THR A 214 -23.93 6.12 10.39
CA THR A 214 -25.22 6.79 10.28
C THR A 214 -26.41 5.85 10.01
N GLY A 215 -26.15 4.62 9.56
CA GLY A 215 -27.17 3.67 9.11
C GLY A 215 -27.91 4.08 7.82
N LYS A 216 -27.46 5.16 7.13
CA LYS A 216 -28.09 5.71 5.93
C LYS A 216 -27.59 5.08 4.62
N VAL A 217 -26.58 4.22 4.67
CA VAL A 217 -25.94 3.61 3.50
C VAL A 217 -26.13 2.11 3.48
N THR A 218 -25.84 1.50 2.31
CA THR A 218 -25.85 0.06 2.09
C THR A 218 -24.73 -0.32 1.14
N LEU A 219 -24.29 -1.60 1.17
CA LEU A 219 -23.45 -2.16 0.13
C LEU A 219 -24.30 -2.58 -1.07
N VAL A 220 -23.82 -2.25 -2.25
CA VAL A 220 -24.40 -2.71 -3.52
C VAL A 220 -23.56 -3.86 -4.04
N PRO A 221 -24.13 -5.04 -4.33
CA PRO A 221 -23.39 -6.17 -4.85
C PRO A 221 -22.75 -5.87 -6.21
N VAL A 222 -21.53 -6.40 -6.40
CA VAL A 222 -20.85 -6.47 -7.70
C VAL A 222 -20.73 -7.96 -8.04
N ALA A 223 -21.78 -8.52 -8.61
CA ALA A 223 -21.96 -9.95 -8.81
C ALA A 223 -22.79 -10.24 -10.08
N GLY A 224 -22.91 -11.51 -10.43
CA GLY A 224 -23.70 -11.95 -11.59
C GLY A 224 -22.88 -12.05 -12.88
N PRO A 225 -23.55 -12.21 -14.02
CA PRO A 225 -22.90 -12.47 -15.31
C PRO A 225 -21.89 -11.39 -15.72
N GLU A 226 -22.13 -10.13 -15.35
CA GLU A 226 -21.24 -8.99 -15.62
C GLU A 226 -19.95 -9.10 -14.81
N ALA A 227 -20.04 -9.45 -13.53
CA ALA A 227 -18.87 -9.71 -12.70
C ALA A 227 -18.09 -10.94 -13.18
N ASP A 228 -18.78 -11.97 -13.73
CA ASP A 228 -18.12 -13.11 -14.34
C ASP A 228 -17.40 -12.72 -15.64
N ALA A 229 -17.99 -11.83 -16.45
CA ALA A 229 -17.33 -11.27 -17.63
C ALA A 229 -16.11 -10.43 -17.25
N LEU A 230 -16.22 -9.62 -16.20
CA LEU A 230 -15.08 -8.85 -15.64
C LEU A 230 -13.91 -9.77 -15.27
N LYS A 231 -14.18 -10.86 -14.54
CA LYS A 231 -13.15 -11.85 -14.14
C LYS A 231 -12.51 -12.56 -15.32
N ARG A 232 -13.27 -12.84 -16.38
CA ARG A 232 -12.70 -13.41 -17.62
C ARG A 232 -11.82 -12.42 -18.38
N LYS A 233 -12.17 -11.14 -18.37
CA LYS A 233 -11.41 -10.09 -19.04
C LYS A 233 -10.14 -9.71 -18.23
N TYR A 234 -10.26 -9.65 -16.92
CA TYR A 234 -9.22 -9.23 -15.99
C TYR A 234 -9.00 -10.33 -14.93
N ALA A 235 -8.01 -11.19 -15.17
CA ALA A 235 -7.76 -12.40 -14.36
C ALA A 235 -7.38 -12.15 -12.89
N PHE A 236 -7.21 -10.89 -12.49
CA PHE A 236 -6.90 -10.51 -11.10
C PHE A 236 -8.12 -10.50 -10.19
N TYR A 237 -9.32 -10.34 -10.76
CA TYR A 237 -10.53 -10.33 -9.97
C TYR A 237 -10.94 -11.72 -9.52
N THR A 238 -11.29 -11.82 -8.25
CA THR A 238 -11.93 -13.00 -7.65
C THR A 238 -13.25 -12.62 -7.03
N SER A 239 -14.21 -13.56 -6.97
CA SER A 239 -15.47 -13.33 -6.25
C SER A 239 -15.27 -13.57 -4.77
N VAL A 240 -15.75 -12.64 -3.95
CA VAL A 240 -15.66 -12.70 -2.49
C VAL A 240 -16.97 -12.24 -1.86
N LYS A 241 -17.18 -12.63 -0.59
CA LYS A 241 -18.31 -12.18 0.22
C LYS A 241 -17.84 -11.19 1.26
N VAL A 242 -18.59 -10.11 1.43
CA VAL A 242 -18.54 -9.27 2.62
C VAL A 242 -19.51 -9.88 3.62
N PRO A 243 -19.05 -10.47 4.73
CA PRO A 243 -19.93 -11.08 5.72
C PRO A 243 -20.94 -10.07 6.29
N ALA A 244 -22.13 -10.53 6.64
CA ALA A 244 -23.10 -9.67 7.33
C ALA A 244 -22.48 -9.07 8.61
N ASN A 245 -22.87 -7.85 8.96
CA ASN A 245 -22.38 -7.12 10.11
C ASN A 245 -20.87 -6.83 10.14
N THR A 246 -20.18 -6.96 9.00
CA THR A 246 -18.82 -6.40 8.85
C THR A 246 -18.85 -4.88 9.13
N TYR A 247 -19.89 -4.21 8.67
CA TYR A 247 -20.23 -2.83 8.99
C TYR A 247 -21.59 -2.78 9.71
N LYS A 248 -21.86 -1.69 10.40
CA LYS A 248 -23.11 -1.54 11.16
C LYS A 248 -24.35 -1.78 10.29
N ASP A 249 -25.20 -2.72 10.69
CA ASP A 249 -26.48 -3.06 10.04
C ASP A 249 -26.37 -3.43 8.56
N GLN A 250 -25.19 -3.92 8.12
CA GLN A 250 -24.94 -4.33 6.73
C GLN A 250 -25.30 -5.81 6.56
N ALA A 251 -26.10 -6.11 5.53
CA ALA A 251 -26.38 -7.48 5.08
C ALA A 251 -25.16 -8.09 4.35
N GLU A 252 -25.08 -9.42 4.27
CA GLU A 252 -24.08 -10.07 3.42
C GLU A 252 -24.18 -9.55 1.97
N ALA A 253 -23.03 -9.28 1.35
CA ALA A 253 -22.96 -8.84 -0.03
C ALA A 253 -21.86 -9.58 -0.78
N THR A 254 -22.14 -10.02 -2.02
CA THR A 254 -21.13 -10.57 -2.92
C THR A 254 -20.51 -9.45 -3.74
N THR A 255 -19.20 -9.46 -3.85
CA THR A 255 -18.45 -8.50 -4.66
C THR A 255 -17.23 -9.16 -5.29
N VAL A 256 -16.39 -8.36 -5.96
CA VAL A 256 -15.11 -8.79 -6.50
C VAL A 256 -13.97 -8.18 -5.72
N ALA A 257 -12.82 -8.85 -5.74
CA ALA A 257 -11.60 -8.38 -5.09
C ALA A 257 -10.38 -8.59 -5.98
N VAL A 258 -9.38 -7.75 -5.79
CA VAL A 258 -7.99 -7.90 -6.22
C VAL A 258 -7.13 -8.13 -4.99
N MET A 259 -5.79 -8.24 -5.13
CA MET A 259 -4.89 -8.45 -3.98
C MET A 259 -4.05 -7.22 -3.70
N ALA A 260 -3.97 -6.82 -2.44
CA ALA A 260 -2.94 -5.90 -1.96
C ALA A 260 -1.58 -6.57 -1.98
N MET A 261 -0.54 -5.87 -2.39
CA MET A 261 0.83 -6.38 -2.38
C MET A 261 1.85 -5.30 -2.01
N LEU A 262 3.01 -5.74 -1.55
CA LEU A 262 4.20 -4.92 -1.41
C LEU A 262 5.11 -5.15 -2.62
N VAL A 263 5.61 -4.07 -3.18
CA VAL A 263 6.69 -4.08 -4.18
C VAL A 263 7.89 -3.31 -3.66
N ALA A 264 9.04 -3.60 -4.23
CA ALA A 264 10.28 -2.89 -4.00
C ALA A 264 10.86 -2.40 -5.32
N ARG A 265 11.59 -1.29 -5.30
CA ARG A 265 12.37 -0.85 -6.46
C ARG A 265 13.47 -1.88 -6.75
N SER A 266 13.60 -2.30 -8.00
CA SER A 266 14.44 -3.46 -8.38
C SER A 266 15.95 -3.22 -8.23
N ASP A 267 16.40 -1.97 -8.13
CA ASP A 267 17.80 -1.59 -7.91
C ASP A 267 18.19 -1.56 -6.41
N LEU A 268 17.25 -1.81 -5.49
CA LEU A 268 17.58 -1.98 -4.09
C LEU A 268 18.50 -3.20 -3.90
N PRO A 269 19.49 -3.13 -2.98
CA PRO A 269 20.35 -4.27 -2.71
C PRO A 269 19.56 -5.52 -2.32
N GLU A 270 19.93 -6.66 -2.89
CA GLU A 270 19.30 -7.96 -2.58
C GLU A 270 19.22 -8.22 -1.07
N ASP A 271 20.33 -8.02 -0.36
CA ASP A 271 20.39 -8.27 1.10
C ASP A 271 19.44 -7.36 1.88
N LEU A 272 19.26 -6.11 1.45
CA LEU A 272 18.32 -5.19 2.09
C LEU A 272 16.88 -5.71 1.99
N VAL A 273 16.43 -6.07 0.78
CA VAL A 273 15.05 -6.54 0.56
C VAL A 273 14.84 -7.92 1.19
N TYR A 274 15.84 -8.81 1.13
CA TYR A 274 15.81 -10.08 1.85
C TYR A 274 15.59 -9.88 3.35
N ARG A 275 16.40 -9.04 3.99
CA ARG A 275 16.32 -8.79 5.44
C ARG A 275 15.07 -8.02 5.84
N PHE A 276 14.60 -7.10 4.99
CA PHE A 276 13.32 -6.42 5.16
C PHE A 276 12.18 -7.45 5.17
N THR A 277 12.11 -8.30 4.14
CA THR A 277 11.11 -9.36 4.03
C THR A 277 11.16 -10.30 5.24
N LYS A 278 12.35 -10.79 5.58
CA LYS A 278 12.56 -11.65 6.74
C LYS A 278 12.08 -11.00 8.04
N ALA A 279 12.38 -9.73 8.26
CA ALA A 279 11.96 -9.01 9.47
C ALA A 279 10.43 -8.97 9.63
N ILE A 280 9.69 -8.77 8.53
CA ILE A 280 8.22 -8.78 8.57
C ILE A 280 7.69 -10.18 8.94
N PHE A 281 8.25 -11.23 8.33
CA PHE A 281 7.82 -12.60 8.63
C PHE A 281 8.27 -13.11 10.01
N ASP A 282 9.38 -12.60 10.55
CA ASP A 282 9.85 -12.92 11.91
C ASP A 282 8.96 -12.27 12.99
N ASP A 283 8.27 -11.14 12.70
CA ASP A 283 7.36 -10.45 13.64
C ASP A 283 5.96 -10.25 13.01
N LEU A 284 5.43 -11.33 12.40
CA LEU A 284 4.08 -11.33 11.83
C LEU A 284 3.02 -10.94 12.86
N LYS A 285 3.23 -11.23 14.15
CA LYS A 285 2.29 -10.82 15.19
C LYS A 285 2.14 -9.31 15.22
N GLN A 286 3.23 -8.55 15.26
CA GLN A 286 3.16 -7.08 15.25
C GLN A 286 2.55 -6.55 13.95
N PHE A 287 2.81 -7.21 12.82
CA PHE A 287 2.21 -6.85 11.54
C PHE A 287 0.69 -7.07 11.56
N HIS A 288 0.24 -8.23 12.03
CA HIS A 288 -1.18 -8.59 12.16
C HIS A 288 -1.95 -7.68 13.13
N ASP A 289 -1.30 -7.22 14.21
CA ASP A 289 -1.90 -6.33 15.20
C ASP A 289 -2.20 -4.93 14.63
N ALA A 290 -1.60 -4.55 13.49
CA ALA A 290 -1.80 -3.23 12.89
C ALA A 290 -3.17 -3.08 12.22
N HIS A 291 -3.73 -4.16 11.66
CA HIS A 291 -5.05 -4.16 11.04
C HIS A 291 -5.56 -5.59 10.84
N SER A 292 -6.87 -5.81 10.96
CA SER A 292 -7.47 -7.15 10.80
C SER A 292 -7.16 -7.80 9.44
N ALA A 293 -7.11 -7.03 8.37
CA ALA A 293 -6.76 -7.50 7.02
C ALA A 293 -5.34 -8.08 6.95
N ALA A 294 -4.40 -7.61 7.78
CA ALA A 294 -3.03 -8.11 7.80
C ALA A 294 -2.92 -9.61 8.16
N LYS A 295 -3.93 -10.15 8.87
CA LYS A 295 -3.98 -11.57 9.26
C LYS A 295 -4.01 -12.53 8.08
N ASN A 296 -4.30 -12.04 6.88
CA ASN A 296 -4.25 -12.85 5.66
C ASN A 296 -2.81 -13.12 5.18
N LEU A 297 -1.82 -12.33 5.62
CA LEU A 297 -0.42 -12.58 5.28
C LEU A 297 0.13 -13.72 6.14
N THR A 298 0.44 -14.83 5.50
CA THR A 298 1.22 -15.94 6.06
C THR A 298 2.28 -16.35 5.04
N LEU A 299 3.17 -17.27 5.40
CA LEU A 299 4.15 -17.79 4.43
C LEU A 299 3.44 -18.48 3.25
N GLU A 300 2.35 -19.20 3.50
CA GLU A 300 1.59 -19.95 2.51
C GLU A 300 0.85 -19.04 1.53
N THR A 301 0.42 -17.87 1.99
CA THR A 301 -0.38 -16.95 1.17
C THR A 301 0.45 -15.86 0.50
N ALA A 302 1.67 -15.65 0.92
CA ALA A 302 2.51 -14.50 0.54
C ALA A 302 2.77 -14.35 -0.97
N LEU A 303 2.65 -15.43 -1.74
CA LEU A 303 2.86 -15.43 -3.19
C LEU A 303 1.56 -15.56 -3.99
N ASN A 304 0.41 -15.67 -3.33
CA ASN A 304 -0.89 -15.85 -3.99
C ASN A 304 -1.28 -14.63 -4.83
N GLY A 305 -1.39 -14.82 -6.14
CA GLY A 305 -1.75 -13.73 -7.04
C GLY A 305 -0.62 -12.72 -7.31
N MET A 306 0.64 -13.11 -7.06
CA MET A 306 1.82 -12.32 -7.42
C MET A 306 1.95 -12.23 -8.96
N PRO A 307 1.79 -11.05 -9.58
CA PRO A 307 1.64 -10.94 -11.03
C PRO A 307 2.93 -10.55 -11.75
N ILE A 308 3.96 -10.18 -11.02
CA ILE A 308 5.24 -9.68 -11.56
C ILE A 308 6.41 -10.47 -10.95
N PRO A 309 7.58 -10.46 -11.58
CA PRO A 309 8.77 -11.10 -11.02
C PRO A 309 9.07 -10.61 -9.59
N LEU A 310 9.50 -11.52 -8.74
CA LEU A 310 9.95 -11.17 -7.40
C LEU A 310 11.25 -10.37 -7.44
N HIS A 311 11.40 -9.45 -6.50
CA HIS A 311 12.69 -8.86 -6.21
C HIS A 311 13.68 -9.97 -5.78
N PRO A 312 14.96 -9.95 -6.22
CA PRO A 312 15.94 -11.01 -5.89
C PRO A 312 16.01 -11.33 -4.41
N GLY A 313 15.97 -10.30 -3.53
CA GLY A 313 15.98 -10.47 -2.08
C GLY A 313 14.74 -11.17 -1.53
N ALA A 314 13.56 -10.86 -2.04
CA ALA A 314 12.34 -11.59 -1.69
C ALA A 314 12.41 -13.03 -2.20
N GLY A 315 12.85 -13.25 -3.44
CA GLY A 315 13.05 -14.59 -4.00
C GLY A 315 14.02 -15.44 -3.18
N ARG A 316 15.13 -14.84 -2.69
CA ARG A 316 16.07 -15.50 -1.78
C ARG A 316 15.38 -15.96 -0.50
N PHE A 317 14.58 -15.10 0.14
CA PHE A 317 13.82 -15.44 1.34
C PHE A 317 12.88 -16.63 1.11
N TYR A 318 12.12 -16.63 0.02
CA TYR A 318 11.19 -17.73 -0.26
C TYR A 318 11.88 -19.03 -0.64
N ARG A 319 13.05 -18.98 -1.30
CA ARG A 319 13.87 -20.19 -1.51
C ARG A 319 14.36 -20.78 -0.19
N GLU A 320 14.84 -19.93 0.73
CA GLU A 320 15.23 -20.37 2.08
C GLU A 320 14.07 -21.05 2.85
N LYS A 321 12.83 -20.57 2.62
CA LYS A 321 11.63 -21.17 3.22
C LYS A 321 11.07 -22.35 2.45
N GLY A 322 11.68 -22.77 1.36
CA GLY A 322 11.24 -23.91 0.55
C GLY A 322 9.98 -23.64 -0.30
N LEU A 323 9.57 -22.38 -0.46
CA LEU A 323 8.39 -21.99 -1.25
C LEU A 323 8.70 -21.77 -2.72
N LEU A 324 9.96 -21.63 -3.08
CA LEU A 324 10.47 -21.53 -4.44
C LEU A 324 11.62 -22.54 -4.63
N ARG A 325 11.76 -23.03 -5.89
CA ARG A 325 12.88 -23.90 -6.31
C ARG A 325 14.07 -23.08 -6.78
#